data_2c9d26e86ee6b6a436717880ad352657
#
_entry.id   2c9d26e86ee6b6a436717880ad352657
#
_cell.length_a   1.000
_cell.length_b   1.000
_cell.length_c   1.000
_cell.angle_alpha   90.00
_cell.angle_beta   90.00
_cell.angle_gamma   90.00
#
_symmetry.space_group_name_H-M   'P 1'
#
loop_
_entity.id
_entity.type
_entity.pdbx_description
1 polymer ?
#
loop_
_entity_poly.entity_id
_entity_poly.type
_entity_poly.pdbx_seq_one_letter_code
_entity_poly.pdbx_strand_id
1 'polypeptide(L)'
;LRYGENPQQSAYFVRTSDSKHTIAGAKQLHGKQLSFNNIKDADAALSLVKKFEEPTAVAVKHMNPCGVGVGETIEDAFKNAYDADNQSIFGGIIALNRTVDAKLAETLHSIFLEVVIAPKFTEEALEILTQKKNIRLLEIDMTIDNAEQEFVSVSGGYLVQDKDNKDVTREDMTVATEVRPTESQWEAMLLGWKVVSSVKSNAVILSNDKQTVGIGAGQMNRVGSCLLYTSPST
;
A
#
# COMPACT_ATOMS: atom_id res chain seq x y z
N LEU A 1 -6.43 -21.57 -5.09
CA LEU A 1 -5.12 -21.20 -4.53
C LEU A 1 -4.36 -22.46 -4.10
N ARG A 2 -3.04 -22.36 -3.98
CA ARG A 2 -2.21 -23.50 -3.59
C ARG A 2 -2.49 -23.94 -2.13
N TYR A 3 -2.62 -22.96 -1.24
CA TYR A 3 -2.99 -23.09 0.17
C TYR A 3 -3.43 -21.72 0.71
N GLY A 4 -3.88 -21.64 1.95
CA GLY A 4 -4.30 -20.42 2.61
C GLY A 4 -3.13 -19.59 3.14
N GLU A 5 -3.33 -18.96 4.28
CA GLU A 5 -2.27 -18.19 4.96
C GLU A 5 -1.11 -19.10 5.36
N ASN A 6 -1.42 -20.32 5.78
CA ASN A 6 -0.44 -21.33 6.14
C ASN A 6 -0.59 -22.59 5.26
N PRO A 7 0.50 -23.39 5.07
CA PRO A 7 0.52 -24.52 4.13
C PRO A 7 -0.51 -25.61 4.37
N GLN A 8 -0.97 -25.78 5.60
CA GLN A 8 -1.96 -26.79 5.98
C GLN A 8 -3.42 -26.38 5.69
N GLN A 9 -3.65 -25.12 5.26
CA GLN A 9 -4.99 -24.58 5.03
C GLN A 9 -5.38 -24.69 3.56
N SER A 10 -6.53 -25.31 3.25
CA SER A 10 -7.12 -25.19 1.92
C SER A 10 -7.69 -23.79 1.70
N ALA A 11 -7.54 -23.24 0.51
CA ALA A 11 -7.99 -21.89 0.20
C ALA A 11 -8.50 -21.74 -1.23
N TYR A 12 -9.51 -20.89 -1.37
CA TYR A 12 -10.11 -20.51 -2.64
C TYR A 12 -10.17 -18.99 -2.72
N PHE A 13 -10.11 -18.45 -3.93
CA PHE A 13 -10.42 -17.06 -4.20
C PHE A 13 -11.78 -17.02 -4.90
N VAL A 14 -12.80 -16.60 -4.18
CA VAL A 14 -14.16 -16.43 -4.71
C VAL A 14 -14.29 -14.99 -5.20
N ARG A 15 -14.51 -14.81 -6.48
CA ARG A 15 -14.72 -13.49 -7.08
C ARG A 15 -16.17 -13.08 -6.90
N THR A 16 -16.38 -11.86 -6.44
CA THR A 16 -17.71 -11.22 -6.34
C THR A 16 -17.91 -10.16 -7.42
N SER A 17 -16.82 -9.72 -8.04
CA SER A 17 -16.81 -8.75 -9.13
C SER A 17 -15.59 -9.00 -10.04
N ASP A 18 -15.73 -8.71 -11.32
CA ASP A 18 -14.64 -8.70 -12.32
C ASP A 18 -14.24 -7.25 -12.69
N SER A 19 -14.58 -6.28 -11.85
CA SER A 19 -14.27 -4.87 -12.09
C SER A 19 -12.76 -4.64 -12.19
N LYS A 20 -12.32 -3.95 -13.25
CA LYS A 20 -10.91 -3.72 -13.59
C LYS A 20 -10.12 -2.95 -12.53
N HIS A 21 -10.82 -2.30 -11.62
CA HIS A 21 -10.24 -1.55 -10.51
C HIS A 21 -10.08 -2.39 -9.22
N THR A 22 -10.31 -3.70 -9.27
CA THR A 22 -10.17 -4.62 -8.14
C THR A 22 -9.06 -5.64 -8.36
N ILE A 23 -8.57 -6.26 -7.30
CA ILE A 23 -7.61 -7.38 -7.42
C ILE A 23 -8.22 -8.56 -8.19
N ALA A 24 -9.54 -8.76 -8.08
CA ALA A 24 -10.25 -9.83 -8.80
C ALA A 24 -10.25 -9.60 -10.32
N GLY A 25 -10.35 -8.35 -10.75
CA GLY A 25 -10.30 -7.96 -12.16
C GLY A 25 -8.92 -7.58 -12.68
N ALA A 26 -7.88 -7.72 -11.87
CA ALA A 26 -6.51 -7.41 -12.26
C ALA A 26 -6.02 -8.27 -13.42
N LYS A 27 -5.30 -7.66 -14.36
CA LYS A 27 -4.61 -8.39 -15.42
C LYS A 27 -3.20 -8.73 -14.96
N GLN A 28 -2.96 -10.00 -14.67
CA GLN A 28 -1.60 -10.47 -14.38
C GLN A 28 -0.82 -10.61 -15.68
N LEU A 29 0.21 -9.79 -15.86
CA LEU A 29 1.05 -9.73 -17.05
C LEU A 29 2.20 -10.74 -16.99
N HIS A 30 2.70 -11.05 -15.80
CA HIS A 30 3.86 -11.92 -15.61
C HIS A 30 3.85 -12.61 -14.24
N GLY A 31 4.67 -13.65 -14.12
CA GLY A 31 5.03 -14.33 -12.89
C GLY A 31 4.15 -15.49 -12.49
N LYS A 32 4.42 -16.05 -11.32
CA LYS A 32 3.65 -17.16 -10.75
C LYS A 32 2.25 -16.72 -10.35
N GLN A 33 1.32 -17.70 -10.25
CA GLN A 33 0.00 -17.46 -9.67
C GLN A 33 0.10 -16.78 -8.30
N LEU A 34 -0.83 -15.85 -8.04
CA LEU A 34 -0.92 -15.18 -6.74
C LEU A 34 -1.24 -16.19 -5.64
N SER A 35 -0.57 -16.07 -4.51
CA SER A 35 -0.90 -16.80 -3.28
C SER A 35 -2.00 -16.09 -2.50
N PHE A 36 -2.53 -16.73 -1.49
CA PHE A 36 -3.47 -16.14 -0.53
C PHE A 36 -2.92 -14.85 0.07
N ASN A 37 -1.67 -14.89 0.56
CA ASN A 37 -1.02 -13.73 1.16
C ASN A 37 -0.73 -12.63 0.12
N ASN A 38 -0.34 -12.99 -1.12
CA ASN A 38 -0.16 -11.98 -2.17
C ASN A 38 -1.46 -11.23 -2.46
N ILE A 39 -2.61 -11.90 -2.47
CA ILE A 39 -3.91 -11.25 -2.72
C ILE A 39 -4.25 -10.28 -1.59
N LYS A 40 -4.10 -10.70 -0.32
CA LYS A 40 -4.35 -9.83 0.84
C LYS A 40 -3.45 -8.60 0.86
N ASP A 41 -2.16 -8.80 0.67
CA ASP A 41 -1.18 -7.70 0.68
C ASP A 41 -1.36 -6.78 -0.54
N ALA A 42 -1.67 -7.33 -1.71
CA ALA A 42 -1.95 -6.57 -2.93
C ALA A 42 -3.21 -5.70 -2.78
N ASP A 43 -4.26 -6.21 -2.15
CA ASP A 43 -5.49 -5.48 -1.90
C ASP A 43 -5.26 -4.31 -0.91
N ALA A 44 -4.48 -4.55 0.15
CA ALA A 44 -4.08 -3.50 1.08
C ALA A 44 -3.24 -2.40 0.39
N ALA A 45 -2.29 -2.77 -0.46
CA ALA A 45 -1.45 -1.82 -1.20
C ALA A 45 -2.28 -1.02 -2.22
N LEU A 46 -3.16 -1.67 -2.97
CA LEU A 46 -4.04 -1.05 -3.94
C LEU A 46 -5.02 -0.07 -3.28
N SER A 47 -5.64 -0.47 -2.18
CA SER A 47 -6.60 0.36 -1.45
C SER A 47 -5.95 1.63 -0.92
N LEU A 48 -4.70 1.55 -0.45
CA LEU A 48 -3.99 2.72 0.06
C LEU A 48 -3.49 3.64 -1.07
N VAL A 49 -2.88 3.09 -2.13
CA VAL A 49 -2.33 3.93 -3.21
C VAL A 49 -3.41 4.74 -3.93
N LYS A 50 -4.62 4.21 -4.00
CA LYS A 50 -5.77 4.90 -4.60
C LYS A 50 -6.26 6.14 -3.84
N LYS A 51 -5.90 6.30 -2.57
CA LYS A 51 -6.25 7.49 -1.77
C LYS A 51 -5.47 8.73 -2.17
N PHE A 52 -4.52 8.62 -3.09
CA PHE A 52 -3.62 9.70 -3.50
C PHE A 52 -3.84 10.08 -4.96
N GLU A 53 -3.98 11.38 -5.20
CA GLU A 53 -4.07 11.94 -6.55
C GLU A 53 -2.69 12.20 -7.17
N GLU A 54 -1.72 12.65 -6.35
CA GLU A 54 -0.33 12.87 -6.74
C GLU A 54 0.40 11.55 -7.05
N PRO A 55 1.53 11.57 -7.81
CA PRO A 55 2.33 10.38 -8.02
C PRO A 55 2.74 9.75 -6.70
N THR A 56 2.32 8.51 -6.46
CA THR A 56 2.46 7.83 -5.17
C THR A 56 2.90 6.38 -5.34
N ALA A 57 3.80 5.97 -4.45
CA ALA A 57 4.22 4.59 -4.27
C ALA A 57 3.91 4.11 -2.85
N VAL A 58 3.34 2.92 -2.75
CA VAL A 58 3.02 2.25 -1.49
C VAL A 58 3.70 0.90 -1.45
N ALA A 59 4.52 0.68 -0.43
CA ALA A 59 5.12 -0.62 -0.12
C ALA A 59 4.34 -1.27 1.03
N VAL A 60 3.91 -2.52 0.82
CA VAL A 60 3.15 -3.29 1.82
C VAL A 60 3.83 -4.61 2.11
N LYS A 61 3.80 -4.98 3.38
CA LYS A 61 4.20 -6.29 3.86
C LYS A 61 3.30 -6.72 5.02
N HIS A 62 2.75 -7.95 4.93
CA HIS A 62 1.81 -8.46 5.94
C HIS A 62 0.60 -7.55 6.18
N MET A 63 0.01 -7.05 5.09
CA MET A 63 -1.16 -6.15 5.05
C MET A 63 -0.95 -4.77 5.70
N ASN A 64 0.27 -4.42 6.12
CA ASN A 64 0.58 -3.09 6.62
C ASN A 64 1.51 -2.36 5.65
N PRO A 65 1.32 -1.06 5.44
CA PRO A 65 2.31 -0.27 4.73
C PRO A 65 3.60 -0.24 5.56
N CYS A 66 4.73 -0.45 4.90
CA CYS A 66 6.05 -0.26 5.47
C CYS A 66 6.74 1.00 4.93
N GLY A 67 6.31 1.47 3.76
CA GLY A 67 6.78 2.72 3.18
C GLY A 67 5.74 3.32 2.25
N VAL A 68 5.46 4.60 2.41
CA VAL A 68 4.61 5.39 1.51
C VAL A 68 5.35 6.64 1.13
N GLY A 69 5.43 6.92 -0.16
CA GLY A 69 6.08 8.10 -0.69
C GLY A 69 5.26 8.75 -1.79
N VAL A 70 5.25 10.08 -1.79
CA VAL A 70 4.69 10.93 -2.83
C VAL A 70 5.82 11.71 -3.50
N GLY A 71 5.63 12.17 -4.73
CA GLY A 71 6.65 12.92 -5.46
C GLY A 71 6.10 13.64 -6.67
N GLU A 72 6.94 14.43 -7.34
CA GLU A 72 6.59 15.07 -8.62
C GLU A 72 6.52 14.03 -9.75
N THR A 73 7.36 13.02 -9.66
CA THR A 73 7.38 11.87 -10.57
C THR A 73 7.13 10.57 -9.81
N ILE A 74 6.80 9.50 -10.52
CA ILE A 74 6.58 8.19 -9.88
C ILE A 74 7.90 7.59 -9.38
N GLU A 75 9.02 7.93 -10.00
CA GLU A 75 10.36 7.55 -9.53
C GLU A 75 10.69 8.21 -8.20
N ASP A 76 10.39 9.52 -8.05
CA ASP A 76 10.58 10.23 -6.79
C ASP A 76 9.70 9.64 -5.69
N ALA A 77 8.43 9.37 -6.01
CA ALA A 77 7.50 8.72 -5.10
C ALA A 77 8.01 7.35 -4.65
N PHE A 78 8.49 6.52 -5.59
CA PHE A 78 9.05 5.22 -5.24
C PHE A 78 10.33 5.35 -4.40
N LYS A 79 11.21 6.28 -4.75
CA LYS A 79 12.42 6.56 -3.96
C LYS A 79 12.06 6.94 -2.53
N ASN A 80 11.09 7.83 -2.34
CA ASN A 80 10.63 8.24 -1.03
C ASN A 80 10.00 7.07 -0.24
N ALA A 81 9.19 6.22 -0.89
CA ALA A 81 8.65 5.01 -0.26
C ALA A 81 9.75 4.02 0.14
N TYR A 82 10.78 3.87 -0.69
CA TYR A 82 11.92 3.00 -0.41
C TYR A 82 12.78 3.52 0.75
N ASP A 83 13.05 4.83 0.78
CA ASP A 83 13.84 5.47 1.83
C ASP A 83 13.12 5.45 3.19
N ALA A 84 11.78 5.30 3.21
CA ALA A 84 11.00 5.19 4.43
C ALA A 84 11.33 3.92 5.24
N ASP A 85 11.47 2.77 4.59
CA ASP A 85 11.89 1.50 5.21
C ASP A 85 12.44 0.53 4.15
N ASN A 86 13.71 0.69 3.81
CA ASN A 86 14.38 -0.12 2.81
C ASN A 86 14.63 -1.58 3.25
N GLN A 87 14.49 -1.89 4.53
CA GLN A 87 14.63 -3.25 5.05
C GLN A 87 13.34 -4.05 4.86
N SER A 88 12.21 -3.46 5.27
CA SER A 88 10.92 -4.16 5.21
C SER A 88 10.40 -4.31 3.79
N ILE A 89 10.73 -3.41 2.88
CA ILE A 89 10.31 -3.48 1.46
C ILE A 89 10.83 -4.72 0.73
N PHE A 90 11.94 -5.32 1.20
CA PHE A 90 12.48 -6.55 0.64
C PHE A 90 11.47 -7.71 0.74
N GLY A 91 11.09 -8.28 -0.41
CA GLY A 91 10.05 -9.31 -0.50
C GLY A 91 8.63 -8.79 -0.30
N GLY A 92 8.44 -7.49 -0.34
CA GLY A 92 7.13 -6.84 -0.24
C GLY A 92 6.39 -6.71 -1.57
N ILE A 93 5.26 -6.04 -1.51
CA ILE A 93 4.41 -5.65 -2.63
C ILE A 93 4.47 -4.15 -2.82
N ILE A 94 4.62 -3.72 -4.05
CA ILE A 94 4.62 -2.31 -4.43
C ILE A 94 3.38 -2.00 -5.26
N ALA A 95 2.63 -0.97 -4.86
CA ALA A 95 1.56 -0.38 -5.66
C ALA A 95 1.95 1.05 -6.06
N LEU A 96 1.73 1.36 -7.33
CA LEU A 96 2.07 2.63 -7.97
C LEU A 96 0.82 3.16 -8.67
N ASN A 97 0.51 4.46 -8.55
CA ASN A 97 -0.66 5.04 -9.21
C ASN A 97 -0.35 5.70 -10.57
N ARG A 98 0.84 5.47 -11.11
CA ARG A 98 1.27 5.93 -12.45
C ARG A 98 1.90 4.79 -13.23
N THR A 99 2.05 5.00 -14.53
CA THR A 99 2.72 4.05 -15.43
C THR A 99 4.16 3.79 -14.99
N VAL A 100 4.55 2.52 -15.01
CA VAL A 100 5.95 2.10 -14.82
C VAL A 100 6.66 2.16 -16.16
N ASP A 101 7.68 2.98 -16.26
CA ASP A 101 8.58 3.08 -17.41
C ASP A 101 9.88 2.27 -17.23
N ALA A 102 10.75 2.30 -18.21
CA ALA A 102 12.04 1.58 -18.17
C ALA A 102 12.90 2.00 -16.98
N LYS A 103 12.98 3.31 -16.69
CA LYS A 103 13.86 3.85 -15.64
C LYS A 103 13.42 3.36 -14.25
N LEU A 104 12.13 3.43 -13.95
CA LEU A 104 11.59 2.90 -12.70
C LEU A 104 11.72 1.37 -12.65
N ALA A 105 11.50 0.69 -13.79
CA ALA A 105 11.64 -0.75 -13.88
C ALA A 105 13.05 -1.24 -13.55
N GLU A 106 14.10 -0.54 -13.95
CA GLU A 106 15.49 -0.85 -13.56
C GLU A 106 15.67 -0.80 -12.03
N THR A 107 15.12 0.23 -11.39
CA THR A 107 15.16 0.36 -9.93
C THR A 107 14.39 -0.77 -9.24
N LEU A 108 13.15 -1.04 -9.67
CA LEU A 108 12.34 -2.15 -9.14
C LEU A 108 13.01 -3.51 -9.39
N HIS A 109 13.68 -3.67 -10.53
CA HIS A 109 14.40 -4.89 -10.86
C HIS A 109 15.59 -5.13 -9.93
N SER A 110 16.24 -4.09 -9.40
CA SER A 110 17.38 -4.24 -8.47
C SER A 110 16.98 -4.80 -7.10
N ILE A 111 15.69 -4.71 -6.72
CA ILE A 111 15.15 -5.10 -5.43
C ILE A 111 14.40 -6.43 -5.54
N PHE A 112 14.49 -7.29 -4.54
CA PHE A 112 13.61 -8.46 -4.48
C PHE A 112 12.20 -8.06 -4.08
N LEU A 113 11.25 -8.15 -5.03
CA LEU A 113 9.84 -7.85 -4.86
C LEU A 113 8.99 -9.06 -5.28
N GLU A 114 7.88 -9.28 -4.59
CA GLU A 114 6.96 -10.36 -4.93
C GLU A 114 5.90 -9.94 -5.95
N VAL A 115 5.34 -8.74 -5.80
CA VAL A 115 4.29 -8.21 -6.68
C VAL A 115 4.54 -6.72 -6.92
N VAL A 116 4.35 -6.28 -8.17
CA VAL A 116 4.26 -4.87 -8.54
C VAL A 116 2.91 -4.62 -9.20
N ILE A 117 2.21 -3.59 -8.70
CA ILE A 117 0.88 -3.17 -9.15
C ILE A 117 1.02 -1.78 -9.76
N ALA A 118 0.49 -1.59 -10.96
CA ALA A 118 0.46 -0.29 -11.61
C ALA A 118 -0.73 -0.19 -12.58
N PRO A 119 -1.16 1.04 -12.98
CA PRO A 119 -2.18 1.19 -14.01
C PRO A 119 -1.70 0.73 -15.38
N LYS A 120 -0.39 0.80 -15.63
CA LYS A 120 0.23 0.40 -16.90
C LYS A 120 1.74 0.17 -16.72
N PHE A 121 2.28 -0.69 -17.57
CA PHE A 121 3.73 -0.88 -17.76
C PHE A 121 4.06 -0.58 -19.23
N THR A 122 5.18 0.11 -19.50
CA THR A 122 5.67 0.24 -20.88
C THR A 122 6.25 -1.09 -21.36
N GLU A 123 6.43 -1.25 -22.67
CA GLU A 123 7.02 -2.47 -23.24
C GLU A 123 8.43 -2.68 -22.71
N GLU A 124 9.23 -1.62 -22.66
CA GLU A 124 10.61 -1.65 -22.13
C GLU A 124 10.62 -2.01 -20.63
N ALA A 125 9.67 -1.49 -19.86
CA ALA A 125 9.56 -1.85 -18.44
C ALA A 125 9.24 -3.35 -18.27
N LEU A 126 8.37 -3.90 -19.11
CA LEU A 126 8.08 -5.33 -19.10
C LEU A 126 9.29 -6.18 -19.49
N GLU A 127 10.06 -5.77 -20.52
CA GLU A 127 11.30 -6.45 -20.90
C GLU A 127 12.30 -6.56 -19.75
N ILE A 128 12.42 -5.50 -18.95
CA ILE A 128 13.32 -5.46 -17.78
C ILE A 128 12.77 -6.35 -16.64
N LEU A 129 11.52 -6.13 -16.24
CA LEU A 129 10.96 -6.78 -15.05
C LEU A 129 10.73 -8.28 -15.24
N THR A 130 10.38 -8.72 -16.46
CA THR A 130 10.13 -10.14 -16.76
C THR A 130 11.37 -11.01 -16.76
N GLN A 131 12.58 -10.43 -16.72
CA GLN A 131 13.81 -11.17 -16.47
C GLN A 131 13.78 -11.87 -15.11
N LYS A 132 13.02 -11.36 -14.16
CA LYS A 132 12.75 -12.01 -12.86
C LYS A 132 11.56 -12.96 -12.99
N LYS A 133 11.83 -14.23 -13.20
CA LYS A 133 10.83 -15.29 -13.43
C LYS A 133 9.66 -15.31 -12.44
N ASN A 134 9.87 -14.91 -11.21
CA ASN A 134 8.89 -15.07 -10.12
C ASN A 134 8.14 -13.79 -9.74
N ILE A 135 8.57 -12.61 -10.19
CA ILE A 135 7.86 -11.35 -9.90
C ILE A 135 6.49 -11.37 -10.58
N ARG A 136 5.47 -10.94 -9.86
CA ARG A 136 4.12 -10.83 -10.43
C ARG A 136 3.87 -9.38 -10.79
N LEU A 137 3.45 -9.14 -12.01
CA LEU A 137 3.12 -7.82 -12.51
C LEU A 137 1.61 -7.76 -12.71
N LEU A 138 0.95 -6.84 -12.00
CA LEU A 138 -0.49 -6.65 -12.06
C LEU A 138 -0.82 -5.29 -12.66
N GLU A 139 -1.55 -5.30 -13.77
CA GLU A 139 -2.14 -4.10 -14.36
C GLU A 139 -3.56 -3.94 -13.81
N ILE A 140 -3.82 -2.81 -13.15
CA ILE A 140 -5.07 -2.53 -12.45
C ILE A 140 -5.45 -1.07 -12.68
N ASP A 141 -6.71 -0.82 -13.02
CA ASP A 141 -7.27 0.53 -13.09
C ASP A 141 -7.31 1.17 -11.69
N MET A 142 -6.85 2.41 -11.59
CA MET A 142 -6.76 3.15 -10.32
C MET A 142 -8.06 3.87 -9.93
N THR A 143 -9.15 3.68 -10.66
CA THR A 143 -10.46 4.23 -10.31
C THR A 143 -10.91 3.75 -8.93
N ILE A 144 -11.46 4.65 -8.14
CA ILE A 144 -12.05 4.34 -6.83
C ILE A 144 -13.51 3.95 -7.05
N ASP A 145 -13.93 2.83 -6.45
CA ASP A 145 -15.34 2.47 -6.31
C ASP A 145 -15.79 2.73 -4.88
N ASN A 146 -16.61 3.76 -4.71
CA ASN A 146 -17.09 4.18 -3.39
C ASN A 146 -18.27 3.32 -2.86
N ALA A 147 -18.79 2.39 -3.68
CA ALA A 147 -19.94 1.54 -3.31
C ALA A 147 -19.53 0.20 -2.66
N GLU A 148 -18.24 -0.05 -2.47
CA GLU A 148 -17.76 -1.31 -1.92
C GLU A 148 -18.02 -1.45 -0.42
N GLN A 149 -18.51 -2.62 -0.03
CA GLN A 149 -18.65 -3.03 1.36
C GLN A 149 -17.48 -3.91 1.77
N GLU A 150 -17.13 -3.84 3.03
CA GLU A 150 -16.16 -4.71 3.67
C GLU A 150 -16.87 -5.82 4.45
N PHE A 151 -16.38 -7.05 4.27
CA PHE A 151 -16.88 -8.24 4.93
C PHE A 151 -15.82 -8.82 5.85
N VAL A 152 -16.11 -8.90 7.12
CA VAL A 152 -15.22 -9.51 8.10
C VAL A 152 -15.87 -10.80 8.62
N SER A 153 -15.23 -11.93 8.37
CA SER A 153 -15.69 -13.23 8.86
C SER A 153 -15.52 -13.33 10.37
N VAL A 154 -16.59 -13.73 11.04
CA VAL A 154 -16.59 -14.05 12.47
C VAL A 154 -17.22 -15.44 12.68
N SER A 155 -17.09 -16.00 13.87
CA SER A 155 -17.70 -17.29 14.17
C SER A 155 -19.23 -17.22 13.99
N GLY A 156 -19.75 -17.99 13.04
CA GLY A 156 -21.18 -18.08 12.75
C GLY A 156 -21.75 -16.96 11.88
N GLY A 157 -20.92 -16.06 11.32
CA GLY A 157 -21.46 -14.99 10.47
C GLY A 157 -20.42 -14.06 9.88
N TYR A 158 -20.91 -12.95 9.34
CA TYR A 158 -20.11 -11.85 8.77
C TYR A 158 -20.53 -10.53 9.38
N LEU A 159 -19.56 -9.70 9.72
CA LEU A 159 -19.78 -8.27 9.91
C LEU A 159 -19.68 -7.60 8.54
N VAL A 160 -20.60 -6.70 8.24
CA VAL A 160 -20.65 -5.96 6.98
C VAL A 160 -20.66 -4.49 7.31
N GLN A 161 -19.76 -3.74 6.71
CA GLN A 161 -19.69 -2.29 6.84
C GLN A 161 -19.34 -1.65 5.49
N ASP A 162 -19.63 -0.37 5.36
CA ASP A 162 -19.11 0.41 4.24
C ASP A 162 -17.60 0.59 4.40
N LYS A 163 -16.85 0.58 3.30
CA LYS A 163 -15.43 0.90 3.35
C LYS A 163 -15.21 2.33 3.81
N ASP A 164 -14.18 2.55 4.62
CA ASP A 164 -13.74 3.89 5.04
C ASP A 164 -13.03 4.60 3.88
N ASN A 165 -13.86 5.18 3.00
CA ASN A 165 -13.41 5.95 1.84
C ASN A 165 -13.56 7.47 2.07
N LYS A 166 -13.81 7.89 3.33
CA LYS A 166 -13.94 9.31 3.63
C LYS A 166 -12.58 10.00 3.43
N ASP A 167 -12.51 10.82 2.40
CA ASP A 167 -11.38 11.73 2.25
C ASP A 167 -11.55 12.89 3.24
N VAL A 168 -10.48 13.20 3.97
CA VAL A 168 -10.42 14.29 4.94
C VAL A 168 -9.46 15.33 4.38
N THR A 169 -10.00 16.52 4.17
CA THR A 169 -9.24 17.66 3.64
C THR A 169 -8.83 18.60 4.78
N ARG A 170 -8.03 19.60 4.45
CA ARG A 170 -7.60 20.62 5.39
C ARG A 170 -8.79 21.42 5.97
N GLU A 171 -9.84 21.61 5.18
CA GLU A 171 -11.06 22.33 5.56
C GLU A 171 -11.87 21.59 6.63
N ASP A 172 -11.73 20.28 6.70
CA ASP A 172 -12.37 19.45 7.73
C ASP A 172 -11.65 19.51 9.09
N MET A 173 -10.44 20.09 9.12
CA MET A 173 -9.58 20.10 10.31
C MET A 173 -9.60 21.44 11.05
N THR A 174 -9.56 21.38 12.37
CA THR A 174 -9.45 22.55 13.23
C THR A 174 -8.11 22.54 13.97
N VAL A 175 -7.39 23.67 13.92
CA VAL A 175 -6.16 23.84 14.69
C VAL A 175 -6.53 24.14 16.15
N ALA A 176 -6.33 23.15 17.02
CA ALA A 176 -6.63 23.27 18.45
C ALA A 176 -5.41 23.77 19.29
N THR A 177 -4.26 23.88 18.68
CA THR A 177 -3.01 24.31 19.34
C THR A 177 -2.76 25.80 19.16
N GLU A 178 -1.97 26.42 20.05
CA GLU A 178 -1.56 27.83 19.94
C GLU A 178 -0.68 28.06 18.71
N VAL A 179 0.24 27.12 18.43
CA VAL A 179 1.12 27.15 17.26
C VAL A 179 0.38 26.56 16.05
N ARG A 180 0.30 27.34 14.99
CA ARG A 180 -0.31 26.89 13.73
C ARG A 180 0.69 26.10 12.89
N PRO A 181 0.27 25.04 12.21
CA PRO A 181 1.09 24.30 11.27
C PRO A 181 1.56 25.17 10.10
N THR A 182 2.78 24.95 9.63
CA THR A 182 3.28 25.44 8.33
C THR A 182 2.64 24.64 7.18
N GLU A 183 2.78 25.10 5.93
CA GLU A 183 2.28 24.36 4.76
C GLU A 183 2.88 22.94 4.67
N SER A 184 4.19 22.81 4.83
CA SER A 184 4.86 21.49 4.83
C SER A 184 4.36 20.56 5.96
N GLN A 185 4.03 21.12 7.13
CA GLN A 185 3.42 20.34 8.22
C GLN A 185 1.99 19.93 7.90
N TRP A 186 1.22 20.76 7.19
CA TRP A 186 -0.11 20.38 6.72
C TRP A 186 -0.04 19.21 5.74
N GLU A 187 0.84 19.27 4.75
CA GLU A 187 1.08 18.18 3.80
C GLU A 187 1.49 16.89 4.50
N ALA A 188 2.43 16.99 5.46
CA ALA A 188 2.85 15.87 6.28
C ALA A 188 1.70 15.23 7.07
N MET A 189 0.84 16.04 7.71
CA MET A 189 -0.31 15.54 8.46
C MET A 189 -1.36 14.89 7.56
N LEU A 190 -1.64 15.46 6.39
CA LEU A 190 -2.60 14.91 5.43
C LEU A 190 -2.10 13.57 4.85
N LEU A 191 -0.81 13.47 4.52
CA LEU A 191 -0.19 12.21 4.12
C LEU A 191 -0.32 11.18 5.25
N GLY A 192 0.08 11.54 6.47
CA GLY A 192 -0.03 10.65 7.64
C GLY A 192 -1.46 10.22 7.92
N TRP A 193 -2.44 11.11 7.72
CA TRP A 193 -3.86 10.80 7.88
C TRP A 193 -4.35 9.75 6.87
N LYS A 194 -4.03 9.93 5.59
CA LYS A 194 -4.36 8.94 4.55
C LYS A 194 -3.76 7.58 4.86
N VAL A 195 -2.50 7.56 5.31
CA VAL A 195 -1.79 6.30 5.64
C VAL A 195 -2.37 5.63 6.88
N VAL A 196 -2.62 6.37 7.98
CA VAL A 196 -3.07 5.77 9.24
C VAL A 196 -4.41 5.06 9.13
N SER A 197 -5.30 5.52 8.23
CA SER A 197 -6.60 4.88 7.97
C SER A 197 -6.46 3.44 7.41
N SER A 198 -5.29 3.11 6.86
CA SER A 198 -4.98 1.79 6.31
C SER A 198 -4.05 0.96 7.21
N VAL A 199 -3.77 1.43 8.42
CA VAL A 199 -2.87 0.75 9.38
C VAL A 199 -3.68 0.18 10.54
N LYS A 200 -3.38 -1.06 10.88
CA LYS A 200 -4.09 -1.76 11.96
C LYS A 200 -3.87 -1.08 13.31
N SER A 201 -4.94 -0.79 14.02
CA SER A 201 -4.91 -0.11 15.32
C SER A 201 -4.34 -1.02 16.45
N ASN A 202 -3.78 -0.47 17.53
CA ASN A 202 -3.43 0.94 17.65
C ASN A 202 -2.28 1.28 16.71
N ALA A 203 -2.37 2.41 16.04
CA ALA A 203 -1.39 2.84 15.07
C ALA A 203 -0.88 4.25 15.38
N VAL A 204 0.40 4.49 15.11
CA VAL A 204 1.03 5.81 15.10
C VAL A 204 1.85 5.95 13.83
N ILE A 205 1.63 7.03 13.09
CA ILE A 205 2.38 7.35 11.87
C ILE A 205 3.21 8.60 12.12
N LEU A 206 4.47 8.53 11.73
CA LEU A 206 5.35 9.68 11.60
C LEU A 206 5.57 9.93 10.10
N SER A 207 5.37 11.15 9.65
CA SER A 207 5.50 11.55 8.24
C SER A 207 6.13 12.93 8.10
N ASN A 208 6.77 13.15 6.98
CA ASN A 208 7.05 14.47 6.45
C ASN A 208 6.13 14.73 5.23
N ASP A 209 6.34 15.82 4.51
CA ASP A 209 5.56 16.22 3.34
C ASP A 209 5.72 15.31 2.10
N LYS A 210 6.65 14.34 2.15
CA LYS A 210 6.98 13.47 1.00
C LYS A 210 6.83 11.98 1.29
N GLN A 211 6.94 11.58 2.54
CA GLN A 211 6.95 10.15 2.89
C GLN A 211 6.60 9.89 4.35
N THR A 212 6.26 8.65 4.62
CA THR A 212 6.29 8.12 5.99
C THR A 212 7.74 7.99 6.46
N VAL A 213 7.98 8.29 7.73
CA VAL A 213 9.29 8.11 8.38
C VAL A 213 9.22 7.10 9.52
N GLY A 214 8.02 6.68 9.88
CA GLY A 214 7.81 5.63 10.87
C GLY A 214 6.35 5.17 10.92
N ILE A 215 6.13 3.87 11.02
CA ILE A 215 4.81 3.25 11.07
C ILE A 215 4.76 2.24 12.22
N GLY A 216 4.15 2.61 13.34
CA GLY A 216 3.84 1.70 14.43
C GLY A 216 2.44 1.12 14.25
N ALA A 217 2.33 -0.18 13.96
CA ALA A 217 1.09 -0.85 13.59
C ALA A 217 0.70 -1.95 14.59
N GLY A 218 -0.60 -2.15 14.80
CA GLY A 218 -1.17 -3.34 15.45
C GLY A 218 -0.79 -3.53 16.91
N GLN A 219 -0.47 -2.46 17.63
CA GLN A 219 -0.07 -2.54 19.02
C GLN A 219 -1.26 -2.50 19.97
N MET A 220 -1.15 -3.18 21.11
CA MET A 220 -2.19 -3.23 22.13
C MET A 220 -2.41 -1.89 22.86
N ASN A 221 -1.44 -0.99 22.81
CA ASN A 221 -1.53 0.37 23.36
C ASN A 221 -0.79 1.39 22.49
N ARG A 222 -1.17 2.68 22.61
CA ARG A 222 -0.58 3.76 21.81
C ARG A 222 0.88 4.02 22.09
N VAL A 223 1.30 3.85 23.35
CA VAL A 223 2.70 4.05 23.74
C VAL A 223 3.58 3.03 23.04
N GLY A 224 3.16 1.76 22.98
CA GLY A 224 3.87 0.72 22.23
C GLY A 224 4.02 1.06 20.74
N SER A 225 2.96 1.55 20.10
CA SER A 225 3.02 1.99 18.70
C SER A 225 4.02 3.13 18.48
N CYS A 226 4.08 4.09 19.40
CA CYS A 226 5.00 5.21 19.32
C CYS A 226 6.47 4.75 19.55
N LEU A 227 6.71 3.89 20.53
CA LEU A 227 8.05 3.45 20.92
C LEU A 227 8.77 2.63 19.83
N LEU A 228 8.04 1.97 18.94
CA LEU A 228 8.64 1.21 17.83
C LEU A 228 9.59 2.06 16.96
N TYR A 229 9.34 3.37 16.85
CA TYR A 229 10.15 4.28 16.04
C TYR A 229 10.87 5.38 16.82
N THR A 230 10.50 5.60 18.07
CA THR A 230 11.09 6.68 18.89
C THR A 230 12.12 6.19 19.90
N SER A 231 12.15 4.87 20.17
CA SER A 231 13.20 4.29 21.00
C SER A 231 14.47 4.08 20.17
N PRO A 232 15.66 4.46 20.71
CA PRO A 232 16.91 4.08 20.07
C PRO A 232 16.99 2.56 19.96
N SER A 233 17.37 2.07 18.80
CA SER A 233 17.69 0.65 18.64
C SER A 233 18.88 0.32 19.53
N THR A 234 18.68 -0.59 20.47
CA THR A 234 19.75 -1.17 21.32
C THR A 234 20.66 -2.07 20.50
#